data_5851a892f8f731d29e09f986907f212d
#
_entry.id   5851a892f8f731d29e09f986907f212d
#
_cell.length_a   1.000
_cell.length_b   1.000
_cell.length_c   1.000
_cell.angle_alpha   90.00
_cell.angle_beta   90.00
_cell.angle_gamma   90.00
#
_symmetry.space_group_name_H-M   'P 1'
#
loop_
_entity.id
_entity.type
_entity.pdbx_description
1 polymer ?
#
loop_
_entity_poly.entity_id
_entity_poly.type
_entity_poly.pdbx_seq_one_letter_code
_entity_poly.pdbx_strand_id
1 'polypeptide(L)'
;MRRLISALILFMALFFTFNSYAKEGNLKMSIYDYSVKNAKNEDVALSGFKGKVILIVNTATGCGFTPHYEQLESMYKKFHDKGLEIIDIPCNQFGGQAPGTDDEIHQFCTLHYNTTFPQMKKSEVNGENELPLYTYLKQQKGFAGLPEGKYSDLLIKMFKEKDPDYDKKSDIKWNFTKFVINRHGEVVARFEPTADMAELEKYIESLL
;
A
#
# COMPACT_ATOMS: atom_id res chain seq x y z
N MET A 1 -23.90 40.54 57.94
CA MET A 1 -23.02 40.54 56.75
C MET A 1 -21.95 39.43 56.78
N ARG A 2 -22.20 38.24 57.32
CA ARG A 2 -21.17 37.19 57.48
C ARG A 2 -21.60 35.81 56.88
N ARG A 3 -22.71 35.73 56.17
CA ARG A 3 -23.27 34.47 55.59
C ARG A 3 -23.36 34.42 54.07
N LEU A 4 -22.88 35.45 53.35
CA LEU A 4 -22.93 35.51 51.86
C LEU A 4 -21.58 35.26 51.19
N ILE A 5 -20.48 35.12 51.93
CA ILE A 5 -19.12 34.93 51.38
C ILE A 5 -18.77 33.44 51.28
N SER A 6 -19.44 32.54 52.04
CA SER A 6 -19.13 31.09 52.00
C SER A 6 -19.76 30.33 50.81
N ALA A 7 -20.77 30.91 50.16
CA ALA A 7 -21.43 30.23 49.01
C ALA A 7 -20.70 30.46 47.65
N LEU A 8 -19.87 31.50 47.56
CA LEU A 8 -19.19 31.83 46.29
C LEU A 8 -17.88 31.07 46.10
N ILE A 9 -17.28 30.53 47.18
CA ILE A 9 -16.00 29.76 47.08
C ILE A 9 -16.26 28.30 46.76
N LEU A 10 -17.43 27.76 47.04
CA LEU A 10 -17.76 26.35 46.72
C LEU A 10 -18.16 26.12 45.26
N PHE A 11 -18.56 27.20 44.56
CA PHE A 11 -18.95 27.11 43.15
C PHE A 11 -17.77 27.25 42.18
N MET A 12 -16.63 27.80 42.65
CA MET A 12 -15.42 27.93 41.82
C MET A 12 -14.52 26.68 41.82
N ALA A 13 -14.69 25.79 42.81
CA ALA A 13 -13.89 24.56 42.92
C ALA A 13 -14.42 23.41 42.02
N LEU A 14 -15.68 23.53 41.53
CA LEU A 14 -16.30 22.49 40.65
C LEU A 14 -16.08 22.71 39.17
N PHE A 15 -15.54 23.88 38.76
CA PHE A 15 -15.24 24.18 37.36
C PHE A 15 -13.82 23.81 36.92
N PHE A 16 -12.93 23.40 37.85
CA PHE A 16 -11.53 23.07 37.53
C PHE A 16 -11.23 21.59 37.38
N THR A 17 -12.21 20.69 37.55
CA THR A 17 -11.96 19.24 37.47
C THR A 17 -12.51 18.54 36.19
N PHE A 18 -13.01 19.31 35.22
CA PHE A 18 -13.60 18.72 34.00
C PHE A 18 -12.78 18.97 32.73
N ASN A 19 -11.54 19.42 32.85
CA ASN A 19 -10.72 19.75 31.64
C ASN A 19 -9.45 18.92 31.49
N SER A 20 -9.48 17.65 31.91
CA SER A 20 -8.29 16.79 31.77
C SER A 20 -8.57 15.37 31.21
N TYR A 21 -9.65 15.18 30.45
CA TYR A 21 -9.89 13.94 29.73
C TYR A 21 -10.32 14.18 28.29
N ALA A 22 -9.50 14.90 27.53
CA ALA A 22 -9.55 14.84 26.07
C ALA A 22 -8.12 14.95 25.55
N LYS A 23 -7.26 14.04 25.98
CA LYS A 23 -6.13 13.66 25.15
C LYS A 23 -6.71 12.66 24.16
N GLU A 24 -7.40 13.17 23.13
CA GLU A 24 -7.65 12.38 21.93
C GLU A 24 -6.30 11.89 21.47
N GLY A 25 -5.99 10.63 21.81
CA GLY A 25 -4.92 9.90 21.18
C GLY A 25 -5.26 9.89 19.71
N ASN A 26 -4.54 10.68 18.92
CA ASN A 26 -4.55 10.61 17.48
C ASN A 26 -4.17 9.15 17.16
N LEU A 27 -5.17 8.28 17.01
CA LEU A 27 -4.98 6.88 16.62
C LEU A 27 -4.28 6.92 15.26
N LYS A 28 -2.95 6.78 15.29
CA LYS A 28 -2.14 6.74 14.07
C LYS A 28 -2.63 5.52 13.29
N MET A 29 -3.31 5.75 12.17
CA MET A 29 -3.77 4.69 11.27
C MET A 29 -2.60 3.78 10.92
N SER A 30 -2.85 2.49 11.00
CA SER A 30 -1.89 1.41 10.69
C SER A 30 -2.33 0.71 9.42
N ILE A 31 -1.41 0.02 8.75
CA ILE A 31 -1.75 -0.86 7.62
C ILE A 31 -2.81 -1.92 8.03
N TYR A 32 -2.85 -2.30 9.29
CA TYR A 32 -3.76 -3.30 9.83
C TYR A 32 -5.21 -2.83 10.02
N ASP A 33 -5.48 -1.54 9.82
CA ASP A 33 -6.83 -0.97 9.86
C ASP A 33 -7.54 -1.09 8.49
N TYR A 34 -6.85 -1.63 7.49
CA TYR A 34 -7.37 -1.78 6.14
C TYR A 34 -7.73 -3.24 5.82
N SER A 35 -8.67 -3.38 4.91
CA SER A 35 -9.02 -4.63 4.24
C SER A 35 -9.04 -4.44 2.72
N VAL A 36 -8.86 -5.54 2.00
CA VAL A 36 -9.03 -5.62 0.55
C VAL A 36 -10.00 -6.75 0.22
N LYS A 37 -10.56 -6.78 -0.99
CA LYS A 37 -11.39 -7.89 -1.45
C LYS A 37 -10.54 -8.92 -2.18
N ASN A 38 -10.78 -10.21 -1.95
CA ASN A 38 -10.26 -11.26 -2.82
C ASN A 38 -11.10 -11.40 -4.11
N ALA A 39 -10.70 -12.27 -5.02
CA ALA A 39 -11.41 -12.51 -6.28
C ALA A 39 -12.88 -12.98 -6.08
N LYS A 40 -13.20 -13.58 -4.92
CA LYS A 40 -14.57 -13.99 -4.55
C LYS A 40 -15.38 -12.88 -3.88
N ASN A 41 -14.85 -11.64 -3.85
CA ASN A 41 -15.45 -10.49 -3.18
C ASN A 41 -15.57 -10.61 -1.64
N GLU A 42 -14.76 -11.48 -1.03
CA GLU A 42 -14.67 -11.62 0.42
C GLU A 42 -13.63 -10.66 0.98
N ASP A 43 -13.87 -10.15 2.20
CA ASP A 43 -12.95 -9.23 2.86
C ASP A 43 -11.72 -9.97 3.40
N VAL A 44 -10.54 -9.49 3.02
CA VAL A 44 -9.24 -9.93 3.55
C VAL A 44 -8.68 -8.79 4.40
N ALA A 45 -8.77 -8.93 5.71
CA ALA A 45 -8.25 -7.95 6.65
C ALA A 45 -6.72 -8.03 6.72
N LEU A 46 -6.03 -6.90 6.52
CA LEU A 46 -4.56 -6.86 6.59
C LEU A 46 -4.03 -7.14 8.01
N SER A 47 -4.89 -7.01 9.03
CA SER A 47 -4.58 -7.45 10.40
C SER A 47 -4.26 -8.94 10.53
N GLY A 48 -4.71 -9.77 9.59
CA GLY A 48 -4.36 -11.20 9.51
C GLY A 48 -2.88 -11.46 9.20
N PHE A 49 -2.17 -10.44 8.71
CA PHE A 49 -0.75 -10.53 8.37
C PHE A 49 0.18 -9.88 9.40
N LYS A 50 -0.31 -9.61 10.62
CA LYS A 50 0.52 -9.04 11.71
C LYS A 50 1.76 -9.90 11.95
N GLY A 51 2.91 -9.22 12.10
CA GLY A 51 4.21 -9.87 12.32
C GLY A 51 4.89 -10.39 11.06
N LYS A 52 4.24 -10.26 9.89
CA LYS A 52 4.86 -10.56 8.59
C LYS A 52 5.45 -9.31 7.95
N VAL A 53 6.44 -9.50 7.08
CA VAL A 53 6.83 -8.52 6.06
C VAL A 53 5.83 -8.64 4.93
N ILE A 54 5.23 -7.53 4.50
CA ILE A 54 4.20 -7.55 3.45
C ILE A 54 4.72 -6.77 2.24
N LEU A 55 4.61 -7.35 1.06
CA LEU A 55 4.83 -6.68 -0.23
C LEU A 55 3.48 -6.49 -0.91
N ILE A 56 3.06 -5.24 -1.08
CA ILE A 56 1.83 -4.91 -1.83
C ILE A 56 2.24 -4.40 -3.20
N VAL A 57 1.65 -4.96 -4.26
CA VAL A 57 1.99 -4.62 -5.64
C VAL A 57 0.73 -4.46 -6.48
N ASN A 58 0.65 -3.40 -7.30
CA ASN A 58 -0.38 -3.27 -8.32
C ASN A 58 0.12 -3.86 -9.65
N THR A 59 -0.63 -4.76 -10.22
CA THR A 59 -0.17 -5.58 -11.33
C THR A 59 -1.04 -5.48 -12.58
N ALA A 60 -0.55 -6.04 -13.68
CA ALA A 60 -1.29 -6.15 -14.93
C ALA A 60 -0.76 -7.32 -15.77
N THR A 61 -1.64 -7.92 -16.62
CA THR A 61 -1.31 -9.08 -17.44
C THR A 61 -0.72 -8.72 -18.81
N GLY A 62 -0.89 -7.47 -19.27
CA GLY A 62 -0.43 -7.00 -20.59
C GLY A 62 0.63 -5.90 -20.53
N CYS A 63 1.40 -5.80 -19.44
CA CYS A 63 2.41 -4.78 -19.22
C CYS A 63 3.81 -5.27 -19.62
N GLY A 64 4.70 -4.36 -20.06
CA GLY A 64 6.11 -4.69 -20.27
C GLY A 64 6.83 -5.18 -18.99
N PHE A 65 6.27 -4.89 -17.81
CA PHE A 65 6.78 -5.36 -16.52
C PHE A 65 6.07 -6.63 -15.99
N THR A 66 5.15 -7.22 -16.77
CA THR A 66 4.48 -8.49 -16.39
C THR A 66 5.47 -9.62 -16.04
N PRO A 67 6.66 -9.74 -16.67
CA PRO A 67 7.67 -10.71 -16.25
C PRO A 67 8.16 -10.58 -14.80
N HIS A 68 7.89 -9.46 -14.08
CA HIS A 68 8.17 -9.37 -12.65
C HIS A 68 7.43 -10.42 -11.81
N TYR A 69 6.36 -11.01 -12.32
CA TYR A 69 5.70 -12.13 -11.65
C TYR A 69 6.65 -13.31 -11.38
N GLU A 70 7.63 -13.55 -12.25
CA GLU A 70 8.63 -14.62 -12.05
C GLU A 70 9.47 -14.36 -10.80
N GLN A 71 9.97 -13.11 -10.65
CA GLN A 71 10.77 -12.72 -9.50
C GLN A 71 9.92 -12.65 -8.22
N LEU A 72 8.68 -12.15 -8.31
CA LEU A 72 7.75 -12.11 -7.17
C LEU A 72 7.46 -13.53 -6.66
N GLU A 73 7.18 -14.48 -7.55
CA GLU A 73 6.94 -15.86 -7.17
C GLU A 73 8.19 -16.54 -6.61
N SER A 74 9.36 -16.25 -7.18
CA SER A 74 10.65 -16.74 -6.66
C SER A 74 10.89 -16.23 -5.23
N MET A 75 10.67 -14.93 -4.96
CA MET A 75 10.76 -14.34 -3.62
C MET A 75 9.75 -14.96 -2.66
N TYR A 76 8.51 -15.15 -3.11
CA TYR A 76 7.47 -15.74 -2.29
C TYR A 76 7.84 -17.16 -1.85
N LYS A 77 8.24 -18.02 -2.78
CA LYS A 77 8.72 -19.39 -2.46
C LYS A 77 9.92 -19.39 -1.51
N LYS A 78 10.85 -18.45 -1.70
CA LYS A 78 12.08 -18.37 -0.88
C LYS A 78 11.81 -17.89 0.55
N PHE A 79 10.82 -17.00 0.73
CA PHE A 79 10.68 -16.25 1.97
C PHE A 79 9.32 -16.39 2.67
N HIS A 80 8.32 -17.02 2.07
CA HIS A 80 6.99 -17.16 2.69
C HIS A 80 7.06 -17.80 4.08
N ASP A 81 7.77 -18.91 4.21
CA ASP A 81 7.95 -19.64 5.47
C ASP A 81 8.81 -18.84 6.50
N LYS A 82 9.55 -17.82 6.03
CA LYS A 82 10.28 -16.89 6.89
C LYS A 82 9.47 -15.66 7.28
N GLY A 83 8.22 -15.56 6.78
CA GLY A 83 7.29 -14.52 7.16
C GLY A 83 7.09 -13.42 6.12
N LEU A 84 7.41 -13.64 4.82
CA LEU A 84 6.99 -12.77 3.73
C LEU A 84 5.54 -13.07 3.35
N GLU A 85 4.76 -12.03 3.10
CA GLU A 85 3.49 -12.13 2.38
C GLU A 85 3.51 -11.20 1.17
N ILE A 86 2.95 -11.65 0.03
CA ILE A 86 2.76 -10.83 -1.17
C ILE A 86 1.27 -10.67 -1.41
N ILE A 87 0.82 -9.43 -1.55
CA ILE A 87 -0.57 -9.07 -1.85
C ILE A 87 -0.59 -8.45 -3.24
N ASP A 88 -1.07 -9.22 -4.20
CA ASP A 88 -1.21 -8.82 -5.59
C ASP A 88 -2.58 -8.17 -5.82
N ILE A 89 -2.60 -6.91 -6.28
CA ILE A 89 -3.83 -6.16 -6.58
C ILE A 89 -3.81 -5.75 -8.06
N PRO A 90 -4.45 -6.51 -8.95
CA PRO A 90 -4.53 -6.15 -10.36
C PRO A 90 -5.17 -4.77 -10.56
N CYS A 91 -4.65 -3.99 -11.51
CA CYS A 91 -5.14 -2.64 -11.80
C CYS A 91 -5.19 -2.37 -13.31
N ASN A 92 -6.32 -1.85 -13.80
CA ASN A 92 -6.52 -1.57 -15.22
C ASN A 92 -6.34 -0.09 -15.60
N GLN A 93 -5.90 0.78 -14.67
CA GLN A 93 -5.82 2.23 -14.90
C GLN A 93 -4.64 2.64 -15.80
N PHE A 94 -3.65 1.78 -16.00
CA PHE A 94 -2.44 2.09 -16.76
C PHE A 94 -2.48 1.42 -18.13
N GLY A 95 -3.00 2.17 -19.11
CA GLY A 95 -3.07 1.71 -20.50
C GLY A 95 -4.06 0.57 -20.76
N GLY A 96 -4.97 0.27 -19.83
CA GLY A 96 -5.92 -0.83 -19.98
C GLY A 96 -5.26 -2.22 -20.02
N GLN A 97 -4.11 -2.36 -19.33
CA GLN A 97 -3.26 -3.56 -19.43
C GLN A 97 -3.68 -4.73 -18.54
N ALA A 98 -4.80 -4.61 -17.80
CA ALA A 98 -5.44 -5.68 -17.05
C ALA A 98 -6.95 -5.78 -17.39
N PRO A 99 -7.33 -6.02 -18.67
CA PRO A 99 -8.73 -5.95 -19.11
C PRO A 99 -9.58 -7.12 -18.62
N GLY A 100 -8.99 -8.29 -18.35
CA GLY A 100 -9.70 -9.50 -17.94
C GLY A 100 -10.51 -9.36 -16.64
N THR A 101 -11.40 -10.30 -16.40
CA THR A 101 -12.05 -10.50 -15.10
C THR A 101 -11.03 -10.94 -14.03
N ASP A 102 -11.40 -10.92 -12.77
CA ASP A 102 -10.53 -11.41 -11.68
C ASP A 102 -10.10 -12.87 -11.92
N ASP A 103 -11.03 -13.73 -12.36
CA ASP A 103 -10.76 -15.14 -12.66
C ASP A 103 -9.80 -15.30 -13.86
N GLU A 104 -10.00 -14.54 -14.94
CA GLU A 104 -9.13 -14.59 -16.12
C GLU A 104 -7.70 -14.11 -15.77
N ILE A 105 -7.57 -13.08 -14.95
CA ILE A 105 -6.27 -12.59 -14.49
C ILE A 105 -5.60 -13.64 -13.60
N HIS A 106 -6.35 -14.25 -12.68
CA HIS A 106 -5.84 -15.32 -11.83
C HIS A 106 -5.36 -16.53 -12.64
N GLN A 107 -6.15 -16.97 -13.61
CA GLN A 107 -5.77 -18.07 -14.51
C GLN A 107 -4.50 -17.73 -15.31
N PHE A 108 -4.42 -16.51 -15.85
CA PHE A 108 -3.23 -16.04 -16.55
C PHE A 108 -1.97 -16.12 -15.67
N CYS A 109 -2.03 -15.58 -14.48
CA CYS A 109 -0.89 -15.56 -13.54
C CYS A 109 -0.47 -16.98 -13.13
N THR A 110 -1.44 -17.84 -12.84
CA THR A 110 -1.17 -19.24 -12.46
C THR A 110 -0.57 -20.04 -13.62
N LEU A 111 -1.12 -19.91 -14.82
CA LEU A 111 -0.67 -20.69 -15.98
C LEU A 111 0.68 -20.24 -16.54
N HIS A 112 0.96 -18.92 -16.53
CA HIS A 112 2.17 -18.38 -17.15
C HIS A 112 3.32 -18.17 -16.17
N TYR A 113 3.02 -17.93 -14.89
CA TYR A 113 4.03 -17.59 -13.87
C TYR A 113 4.00 -18.50 -12.64
N ASN A 114 3.07 -19.48 -12.60
CA ASN A 114 2.89 -20.41 -11.48
C ASN A 114 2.74 -19.68 -10.14
N THR A 115 2.06 -18.52 -10.13
CA THR A 115 1.87 -17.71 -8.92
C THR A 115 1.10 -18.47 -7.86
N THR A 116 1.60 -18.41 -6.61
CA THR A 116 1.00 -19.06 -5.45
C THR A 116 0.63 -18.10 -4.32
N PHE A 117 1.08 -16.84 -4.42
CA PHE A 117 0.69 -15.80 -3.46
C PHE A 117 -0.75 -15.31 -3.69
N PRO A 118 -1.39 -14.73 -2.65
CA PRO A 118 -2.76 -14.24 -2.72
C PRO A 118 -2.94 -13.14 -3.77
N GLN A 119 -3.86 -13.34 -4.72
CA GLN A 119 -4.31 -12.31 -5.64
C GLN A 119 -5.65 -11.76 -5.17
N MET A 120 -5.72 -10.43 -5.10
CA MET A 120 -6.91 -9.70 -4.70
C MET A 120 -7.75 -9.31 -5.91
N LYS A 121 -8.96 -8.81 -5.65
CA LYS A 121 -9.85 -8.28 -6.66
C LYS A 121 -9.20 -7.10 -7.37
N LYS A 122 -9.34 -7.05 -8.69
CA LYS A 122 -8.92 -5.91 -9.51
C LYS A 122 -9.51 -4.62 -8.98
N SER A 123 -8.66 -3.62 -8.74
CA SER A 123 -9.05 -2.39 -8.06
C SER A 123 -8.34 -1.16 -8.64
N GLU A 124 -8.89 0.02 -8.35
CA GLU A 124 -8.24 1.28 -8.66
C GLU A 124 -7.26 1.68 -7.58
N VAL A 125 -6.12 2.26 -8.00
CA VAL A 125 -5.03 2.68 -7.12
C VAL A 125 -4.82 4.19 -7.11
N ASN A 126 -5.55 4.92 -7.95
CA ASN A 126 -5.59 6.38 -8.03
C ASN A 126 -7.02 6.87 -8.33
N GLY A 127 -7.32 8.13 -7.92
CA GLY A 127 -8.58 8.80 -8.21
C GLY A 127 -9.67 8.56 -7.18
N GLU A 128 -10.90 8.95 -7.51
CA GLU A 128 -12.01 8.96 -6.55
C GLU A 128 -12.40 7.56 -6.04
N ASN A 129 -12.21 6.53 -6.87
CA ASN A 129 -12.58 5.16 -6.54
C ASN A 129 -11.38 4.31 -6.08
N GLU A 130 -10.24 4.96 -5.78
CA GLU A 130 -9.08 4.21 -5.32
C GLU A 130 -9.35 3.48 -4.00
N LEU A 131 -8.74 2.32 -3.83
CA LEU A 131 -8.79 1.64 -2.53
C LEU A 131 -8.22 2.55 -1.44
N PRO A 132 -8.91 2.73 -0.29
CA PRO A 132 -8.40 3.51 0.84
C PRO A 132 -6.99 3.07 1.31
N LEU A 133 -6.66 1.80 1.10
CA LEU A 133 -5.32 1.28 1.31
C LEU A 133 -4.26 2.03 0.49
N TYR A 134 -4.52 2.33 -0.80
CA TYR A 134 -3.56 3.04 -1.64
C TYR A 134 -3.44 4.52 -1.26
N THR A 135 -4.51 5.17 -0.80
CA THR A 135 -4.44 6.51 -0.21
C THR A 135 -3.44 6.52 0.95
N TYR A 136 -3.57 5.55 1.87
CA TYR A 136 -2.65 5.42 3.01
C TYR A 136 -1.21 5.13 2.56
N LEU A 137 -0.99 4.14 1.68
CA LEU A 137 0.34 3.77 1.20
C LEU A 137 1.07 4.96 0.55
N LYS A 138 0.37 5.71 -0.31
CA LYS A 138 0.89 6.92 -0.98
C LYS A 138 1.23 8.05 -0.01
N GLN A 139 0.49 8.18 1.09
CA GLN A 139 0.77 9.16 2.16
C GLN A 139 2.01 8.76 2.96
N GLN A 140 2.22 7.46 3.21
CA GLN A 140 3.40 6.98 3.95
C GLN A 140 4.68 7.04 3.11
N LYS A 141 4.59 6.67 1.82
CA LYS A 141 5.71 6.67 0.86
C LYS A 141 5.25 7.23 -0.48
N GLY A 142 5.52 8.51 -0.69
CA GLY A 142 5.26 9.21 -1.95
C GLY A 142 6.17 8.76 -3.09
N PHE A 143 5.91 9.29 -4.28
CA PHE A 143 6.78 9.11 -5.43
C PHE A 143 8.09 9.89 -5.23
N ALA A 144 9.23 9.24 -5.40
CA ALA A 144 10.56 9.84 -5.24
C ALA A 144 11.41 9.82 -6.54
N GLY A 145 10.75 9.55 -7.68
CA GLY A 145 11.42 9.42 -8.98
C GLY A 145 11.59 7.96 -9.40
N LEU A 146 12.04 7.77 -10.62
CA LEU A 146 12.42 6.47 -11.16
C LEU A 146 13.95 6.32 -11.08
N PRO A 147 14.48 5.10 -10.82
CA PRO A 147 15.90 4.81 -10.97
C PRO A 147 16.39 5.16 -12.39
N GLU A 148 17.67 5.48 -12.54
CA GLU A 148 18.26 5.72 -13.85
C GLU A 148 18.18 4.50 -14.76
N GLY A 149 17.88 4.70 -16.05
CA GLY A 149 17.86 3.62 -17.03
C GLY A 149 16.90 3.85 -18.19
N LYS A 150 17.14 3.15 -19.28
CA LYS A 150 16.39 3.29 -20.55
C LYS A 150 14.87 3.19 -20.39
N TYR A 151 14.39 2.26 -19.58
CA TYR A 151 12.94 2.12 -19.34
C TYR A 151 12.38 3.27 -18.49
N SER A 152 13.16 3.79 -17.56
CA SER A 152 12.79 4.96 -16.78
C SER A 152 12.69 6.20 -17.66
N ASP A 153 13.63 6.40 -18.58
CA ASP A 153 13.60 7.53 -19.51
C ASP A 153 12.35 7.52 -20.38
N LEU A 154 11.96 6.35 -20.88
CA LEU A 154 10.73 6.17 -21.67
C LEU A 154 9.47 6.49 -20.84
N LEU A 155 9.40 5.99 -19.61
CA LEU A 155 8.28 6.27 -18.72
C LEU A 155 8.21 7.73 -18.31
N ILE A 156 9.35 8.35 -17.98
CA ILE A 156 9.44 9.78 -17.64
C ILE A 156 8.91 10.64 -18.78
N LYS A 157 9.32 10.33 -20.02
CA LYS A 157 8.82 11.04 -21.20
C LYS A 157 7.30 10.93 -21.30
N MET A 158 6.76 9.72 -21.20
CA MET A 158 5.32 9.45 -21.25
C MET A 158 4.56 10.16 -20.10
N PHE A 159 5.11 10.15 -18.89
CA PHE A 159 4.48 10.80 -17.74
C PHE A 159 4.44 12.32 -17.92
N LYS A 160 5.54 12.94 -18.39
CA LYS A 160 5.61 14.37 -18.65
C LYS A 160 4.66 14.83 -19.75
N GLU A 161 4.49 14.02 -20.79
CA GLU A 161 3.53 14.32 -21.87
C GLU A 161 2.08 14.30 -21.36
N LYS A 162 1.77 13.42 -20.41
CA LYS A 162 0.43 13.30 -19.83
C LYS A 162 0.17 14.33 -18.73
N ASP A 163 1.15 14.60 -17.89
CA ASP A 163 1.07 15.50 -16.74
C ASP A 163 2.46 16.09 -16.46
N PRO A 164 2.72 17.37 -16.81
CA PRO A 164 4.01 18.01 -16.56
C PRO A 164 4.44 18.03 -15.08
N ASP A 165 3.46 17.98 -14.17
CA ASP A 165 3.65 17.99 -12.72
C ASP A 165 3.54 16.59 -12.08
N TYR A 166 3.70 15.52 -12.89
CA TYR A 166 3.55 14.13 -12.43
C TYR A 166 4.43 13.81 -11.22
N ASP A 167 5.62 14.36 -11.15
CA ASP A 167 6.63 14.11 -10.11
C ASP A 167 6.31 14.79 -8.78
N LYS A 168 5.42 15.80 -8.77
CA LYS A 168 4.95 16.49 -7.57
C LYS A 168 3.82 15.75 -6.82
N LYS A 169 3.29 14.68 -7.42
CA LYS A 169 2.14 13.91 -6.90
C LYS A 169 2.60 12.55 -6.39
N SER A 170 2.02 12.11 -5.28
CA SER A 170 2.30 10.77 -4.70
C SER A 170 1.65 9.61 -5.46
N ASP A 171 0.80 9.90 -6.46
CA ASP A 171 0.07 8.89 -7.23
C ASP A 171 0.96 7.75 -7.74
N ILE A 172 0.38 6.58 -7.88
CA ILE A 172 1.00 5.45 -8.58
C ILE A 172 1.18 5.86 -10.04
N LYS A 173 2.38 5.72 -10.56
CA LYS A 173 2.70 6.18 -11.93
C LYS A 173 2.49 5.11 -12.98
N TRP A 174 2.70 3.83 -12.61
CA TRP A 174 2.57 2.72 -13.54
C TRP A 174 2.29 1.39 -12.82
N ASN A 175 1.97 0.34 -13.59
CA ASN A 175 1.86 -1.03 -13.09
C ASN A 175 3.18 -1.49 -12.45
N PHE A 176 3.10 -2.40 -11.50
CA PHE A 176 4.21 -2.99 -10.75
C PHE A 176 4.95 -2.00 -9.83
N THR A 177 4.26 -0.95 -9.35
CA THR A 177 4.71 -0.20 -8.16
C THR A 177 4.50 -1.07 -6.93
N LYS A 178 5.50 -1.10 -6.06
CA LYS A 178 5.58 -2.01 -4.91
C LYS A 178 5.77 -1.22 -3.63
N PHE A 179 5.01 -1.58 -2.57
CA PHE A 179 5.20 -1.05 -1.22
C PHE A 179 5.64 -2.17 -0.29
N VAL A 180 6.67 -1.90 0.50
CA VAL A 180 7.19 -2.84 1.51
C VAL A 180 6.75 -2.38 2.89
N ILE A 181 6.15 -3.30 3.64
CA ILE A 181 5.69 -3.10 5.00
C ILE A 181 6.50 -4.03 5.92
N ASN A 182 7.07 -3.49 6.99
CA ASN A 182 7.83 -4.26 7.95
C ASN A 182 6.92 -5.07 8.90
N ARG A 183 7.51 -5.90 9.78
CA ARG A 183 6.79 -6.75 10.74
C ARG A 183 5.95 -5.95 11.76
N HIS A 184 6.21 -4.65 11.91
CA HIS A 184 5.45 -3.74 12.80
C HIS A 184 4.26 -3.07 12.10
N GLY A 185 4.05 -3.34 10.79
CA GLY A 185 2.98 -2.74 10.00
C GLY A 185 3.30 -1.34 9.49
N GLU A 186 4.57 -0.94 9.49
CA GLU A 186 5.01 0.34 8.96
C GLU A 186 5.39 0.22 7.49
N VAL A 187 4.93 1.15 6.66
CA VAL A 187 5.32 1.24 5.25
C VAL A 187 6.73 1.82 5.18
N VAL A 188 7.72 0.97 4.91
CA VAL A 188 9.14 1.33 5.00
C VAL A 188 9.76 1.71 3.66
N ALA A 189 9.25 1.19 2.55
CA ALA A 189 9.76 1.51 1.22
C ALA A 189 8.67 1.50 0.14
N ARG A 190 8.95 2.22 -0.96
CA ARG A 190 8.24 2.16 -2.23
C ARG A 190 9.26 1.94 -3.33
N PHE A 191 9.00 0.96 -4.19
CA PHE A 191 9.81 0.64 -5.36
C PHE A 191 8.96 0.84 -6.62
N GLU A 192 9.45 1.64 -7.53
CA GLU A 192 8.81 1.84 -8.82
C GLU A 192 9.06 0.65 -9.77
N PRO A 193 8.29 0.50 -10.87
CA PRO A 193 8.41 -0.67 -11.75
C PRO A 193 9.81 -0.88 -12.34
N THR A 194 10.58 0.19 -12.53
CA THR A 194 11.94 0.12 -13.09
C THR A 194 13.04 -0.15 -12.06
N ALA A 195 12.68 -0.30 -10.79
CA ALA A 195 13.64 -0.67 -9.74
C ALA A 195 14.18 -2.08 -9.95
N ASP A 196 15.44 -2.30 -9.59
CA ASP A 196 16.07 -3.61 -9.65
C ASP A 196 15.38 -4.57 -8.66
N MET A 197 14.91 -5.70 -9.20
CA MET A 197 14.23 -6.72 -8.40
C MET A 197 15.17 -7.44 -7.44
N ALA A 198 16.47 -7.49 -7.72
CA ALA A 198 17.47 -8.05 -6.80
C ALA A 198 17.69 -7.12 -5.59
N GLU A 199 17.63 -5.79 -5.79
CA GLU A 199 17.66 -4.84 -4.68
C GLU A 199 16.41 -4.94 -3.81
N LEU A 200 15.23 -5.09 -4.42
CA LEU A 200 13.98 -5.34 -3.69
C LEU A 200 14.09 -6.63 -2.87
N GLU A 201 14.56 -7.73 -3.46
CA GLU A 201 14.73 -9.01 -2.76
C GLU A 201 15.65 -8.88 -1.57
N LYS A 202 16.83 -8.27 -1.74
CA LYS A 202 17.78 -8.01 -0.66
C LYS A 202 17.20 -7.14 0.44
N TYR A 203 16.40 -6.12 0.07
CA TYR A 203 15.74 -5.27 1.04
C TYR A 203 14.71 -6.04 1.87
N ILE A 204 13.87 -6.85 1.21
CA ILE A 204 12.90 -7.73 1.90
C ILE A 204 13.62 -8.69 2.83
N GLU A 205 14.69 -9.35 2.36
CA GLU A 205 15.48 -10.29 3.18
C GLU A 205 16.03 -9.64 4.45
N SER A 206 16.40 -8.36 4.39
CA SER A 206 16.89 -7.61 5.56
C SER A 206 15.84 -7.32 6.64
N LEU A 207 14.55 -7.48 6.31
CA LEU A 207 13.42 -7.24 7.21
C LEU A 207 12.86 -8.54 7.82
N LEU A 208 13.26 -9.69 7.30
CA LEU A 208 12.79 -11.01 7.71
C LEU A 208 13.57 -11.54 8.90
#